data_5ac9a9629da9893e3ff9c666091a875f
#
_entry.id   5ac9a9629da9893e3ff9c666091a875f
#
_cell.length_a   1.000
_cell.length_b   1.000
_cell.length_c   1.000
_cell.angle_alpha   90.00
_cell.angle_beta   90.00
_cell.angle_gamma   90.00
#
_symmetry.space_group_name_H-M   'P 1'
#
loop_
_entity.id
_entity.type
_entity.pdbx_description
1 polymer ?
#
loop_
_entity_poly.entity_id
_entity_poly.type
_entity_poly.pdbx_seq_one_letter_code
_entity_poly.pdbx_strand_id
1 'polypeptide(L)'
;VDEEKIRSSPCDLYVTSLSVTDWREVVFDVKQAPPGTIKDVLLASAFFPAFKNEKLGGKTYLDGGMVNNVPVDVLAERGYKNLIVIRIYGIGVDTERRTELPEDVNVYRIAPRRNLGGILEFEKKRTRRSMTLGYFDAKRLLYGLAGRKYYFYLPHTEAYYFNRLMTEIQIFRHYLSAHLEQAGG
;
A
#
# COMPACT_ATOMS: atom_id res chain seq x y z
N VAL A 1 -5.51 23.84 -5.18
CA VAL A 1 -5.25 23.40 -3.82
C VAL A 1 -5.87 24.40 -2.87
N ASP A 2 -6.67 23.93 -1.91
CA ASP A 2 -7.30 24.75 -0.88
C ASP A 2 -6.42 24.72 0.37
N GLU A 3 -5.56 25.73 0.51
CA GLU A 3 -4.59 25.80 1.61
C GLU A 3 -5.25 25.93 2.98
N GLU A 4 -6.37 26.66 3.06
CA GLU A 4 -7.07 26.86 4.32
C GLU A 4 -7.60 25.54 4.89
N LYS A 5 -8.19 24.70 4.03
CA LYS A 5 -8.64 23.37 4.43
C LYS A 5 -7.49 22.43 4.84
N ILE A 6 -6.33 22.52 4.18
CA ILE A 6 -5.18 21.73 4.56
C ILE A 6 -4.67 22.17 5.93
N ARG A 7 -4.54 23.46 6.16
CA ARG A 7 -4.03 24.01 7.43
C ARG A 7 -4.96 23.76 8.61
N SER A 8 -6.27 23.82 8.38
CA SER A 8 -7.29 23.54 9.41
C SER A 8 -7.59 22.07 9.63
N SER A 9 -7.05 21.18 8.78
CA SER A 9 -7.26 19.73 8.94
C SER A 9 -6.69 19.21 10.27
N PRO A 10 -7.37 18.30 10.96
CA PRO A 10 -6.80 17.62 12.14
C PRO A 10 -5.64 16.67 11.77
N CYS A 11 -5.52 16.28 10.50
CA CYS A 11 -4.46 15.39 10.03
C CYS A 11 -3.21 16.17 9.66
N ASP A 12 -2.04 15.72 10.09
CA ASP A 12 -0.76 16.23 9.61
C ASP A 12 -0.45 15.70 8.21
N LEU A 13 0.26 16.49 7.42
CA LEU A 13 0.66 16.13 6.06
C LEU A 13 2.15 16.40 5.88
N TYR A 14 2.89 15.33 5.66
CA TYR A 14 4.32 15.39 5.34
C TYR A 14 4.54 14.92 3.92
N VAL A 15 5.41 15.58 3.20
CA VAL A 15 5.85 15.16 1.87
C VAL A 15 7.36 15.15 1.81
N THR A 16 7.91 14.18 1.07
CA THR A 16 9.34 14.03 0.87
C THR A 16 9.72 14.47 -0.53
N SER A 17 10.90 15.05 -0.67
CA SER A 17 11.50 15.43 -1.95
C SER A 17 13.01 15.24 -1.89
N LEU A 18 13.64 15.05 -3.05
CA LEU A 18 15.08 15.13 -3.17
C LEU A 18 15.50 16.56 -3.54
N SER A 19 16.20 17.26 -2.63
CA SER A 19 16.88 18.50 -3.02
C SER A 19 18.09 18.17 -3.89
N VAL A 20 18.02 18.50 -5.17
CA VAL A 20 19.16 18.34 -6.10
C VAL A 20 20.26 19.34 -5.78
N THR A 21 19.90 20.51 -5.27
CA THR A 21 20.87 21.54 -4.89
C THR A 21 21.74 21.11 -3.71
N ASP A 22 21.14 20.45 -2.72
CA ASP A 22 21.83 20.05 -1.48
C ASP A 22 22.16 18.54 -1.45
N TRP A 23 21.76 17.78 -2.47
CA TRP A 23 21.90 16.32 -2.58
C TRP A 23 21.42 15.55 -1.34
N ARG A 24 20.25 15.93 -0.83
CA ARG A 24 19.66 15.28 0.36
C ARG A 24 18.15 15.18 0.27
N GLU A 25 17.62 14.21 0.99
CA GLU A 25 16.20 14.12 1.26
C GLU A 25 15.75 15.35 2.08
N VAL A 26 14.61 15.90 1.72
CA VAL A 26 13.94 16.97 2.45
C VAL A 26 12.52 16.55 2.76
N VAL A 27 12.16 16.63 4.03
CA VAL A 27 10.79 16.39 4.49
C VAL A 27 10.13 17.72 4.77
N PHE A 28 9.05 18.01 4.07
CA PHE A 28 8.23 19.19 4.30
C PHE A 28 7.05 18.84 5.21
N ASP A 29 6.91 19.56 6.32
CA ASP A 29 5.64 19.68 7.01
C ASP A 29 4.77 20.67 6.24
N VAL A 30 3.77 20.18 5.55
CA VAL A 30 2.96 20.98 4.63
C VAL A 30 2.18 22.07 5.35
N LYS A 31 1.76 21.82 6.60
CA LYS A 31 1.06 22.82 7.41
C LYS A 31 1.95 23.97 7.84
N GLN A 32 3.24 23.73 7.98
CA GLN A 32 4.24 24.74 8.35
C GLN A 32 4.82 25.49 7.15
N ALA A 33 4.47 25.08 5.93
CA ALA A 33 4.93 25.77 4.72
C ALA A 33 4.42 27.23 4.72
N PRO A 34 5.21 28.20 4.18
CA PRO A 34 4.76 29.59 4.07
C PRO A 34 3.42 29.71 3.35
N PRO A 35 2.58 30.69 3.70
CA PRO A 35 1.31 30.92 3.00
C PRO A 35 1.49 31.09 1.49
N GLY A 36 0.63 30.46 0.71
CA GLY A 36 0.68 30.51 -0.77
C GLY A 36 1.65 29.51 -1.41
N THR A 37 2.41 28.71 -0.61
CA THR A 37 3.46 27.82 -1.14
C THR A 37 3.12 26.33 -1.07
N ILE A 38 1.99 25.94 -0.49
CA ILE A 38 1.63 24.52 -0.36
C ILE A 38 1.57 23.83 -1.72
N LYS A 39 1.03 24.48 -2.75
CA LYS A 39 1.01 23.95 -4.11
C LYS A 39 2.41 23.59 -4.60
N ASP A 40 3.37 24.50 -4.37
CA ASP A 40 4.73 24.35 -4.87
C ASP A 40 5.47 23.23 -4.11
N VAL A 41 5.23 23.12 -2.80
CA VAL A 41 5.75 22.02 -1.98
C VAL A 41 5.24 20.66 -2.48
N LEU A 42 3.93 20.56 -2.76
CA LEU A 42 3.34 19.33 -3.30
C LEU A 42 3.88 18.99 -4.69
N LEU A 43 4.07 20.00 -5.55
CA LEU A 43 4.67 19.81 -6.87
C LEU A 43 6.13 19.38 -6.77
N ALA A 44 6.91 19.95 -5.83
CA ALA A 44 8.31 19.58 -5.62
C ALA A 44 8.48 18.08 -5.29
N SER A 45 7.53 17.48 -4.56
CA SER A 45 7.54 16.06 -4.24
C SER A 45 7.13 15.15 -5.40
N ALA A 46 6.61 15.71 -6.49
CA ALA A 46 6.15 14.98 -7.67
C ALA A 46 6.94 15.33 -8.94
N PHE A 47 8.02 16.09 -8.83
CA PHE A 47 8.85 16.45 -9.99
C PHE A 47 9.65 15.25 -10.51
N PHE A 48 9.18 14.70 -11.60
CA PHE A 48 9.88 13.61 -12.28
C PHE A 48 11.03 14.16 -13.16
N PRO A 49 12.21 13.52 -13.22
CA PRO A 49 13.40 14.07 -13.92
C PRO A 49 13.19 14.38 -15.40
N ALA A 50 12.23 13.71 -16.04
CA ALA A 50 11.92 13.89 -17.46
C ALA A 50 11.05 15.12 -17.76
N PHE A 51 10.52 15.80 -16.74
CA PHE A 51 9.67 16.97 -16.91
C PHE A 51 10.40 18.25 -16.51
N LYS A 52 9.89 19.39 -17.02
CA LYS A 52 10.44 20.71 -16.66
C LYS A 52 10.17 20.96 -15.17
N ASN A 53 11.26 21.12 -14.41
CA ASN A 53 11.19 21.41 -12.98
C ASN A 53 11.30 22.91 -12.75
N GLU A 54 10.43 23.43 -11.86
CA GLU A 54 10.49 24.81 -11.40
C GLU A 54 11.29 24.88 -10.09
N LYS A 55 11.93 26.03 -9.85
CA LYS A 55 12.65 26.24 -8.58
C LYS A 55 11.69 26.65 -7.49
N LEU A 56 11.76 25.99 -6.34
CA LEU A 56 11.07 26.37 -5.12
C LEU A 56 12.07 27.03 -4.16
N GLY A 57 11.84 28.32 -3.85
CA GLY A 57 12.78 29.06 -3.00
C GLY A 57 14.22 29.11 -3.53
N GLY A 58 14.41 29.11 -4.85
CA GLY A 58 15.72 29.12 -5.50
C GLY A 58 16.40 27.74 -5.59
N LYS A 59 15.83 26.69 -5.01
CA LYS A 59 16.35 25.31 -5.04
C LYS A 59 15.60 24.45 -6.04
N THR A 60 16.28 23.46 -6.58
CA THR A 60 15.71 22.45 -7.47
C THR A 60 15.40 21.19 -6.69
N TYR A 61 14.20 20.64 -6.89
CA TYR A 61 13.73 19.42 -6.24
C TYR A 61 13.33 18.37 -7.27
N LEU A 62 13.41 17.12 -6.86
CA LEU A 62 12.89 15.96 -7.59
C LEU A 62 12.00 15.15 -6.65
N ASP A 63 11.22 14.24 -7.24
CA ASP A 63 10.37 13.29 -6.53
C ASP A 63 11.13 12.58 -5.41
N GLY A 64 10.59 12.60 -4.21
CA GLY A 64 11.16 11.94 -3.03
C GLY A 64 11.30 10.43 -3.18
N GLY A 65 10.47 9.83 -4.01
CA GLY A 65 10.54 8.40 -4.34
C GLY A 65 11.87 7.96 -4.97
N MET A 66 12.68 8.89 -5.43
CA MET A 66 14.03 8.58 -5.92
C MET A 66 15.03 8.22 -4.82
N VAL A 67 14.79 8.66 -3.59
CA VAL A 67 15.67 8.42 -2.43
C VAL A 67 15.00 7.61 -1.34
N ASN A 68 13.71 7.83 -1.11
CA ASN A 68 12.91 7.15 -0.09
C ASN A 68 11.46 7.04 -0.56
N ASN A 69 11.15 5.96 -1.25
CA ASN A 69 9.82 5.75 -1.83
C ASN A 69 8.75 5.40 -0.78
N VAL A 70 9.17 4.98 0.41
CA VAL A 70 8.29 4.58 1.51
C VAL A 70 8.82 5.16 2.81
N PRO A 71 8.60 6.46 3.08
CA PRO A 71 9.22 7.19 4.18
C PRO A 71 8.56 6.87 5.55
N VAL A 72 8.58 5.60 5.98
CA VAL A 72 8.05 5.17 7.28
C VAL A 72 8.84 5.73 8.46
N ASP A 73 10.15 5.90 8.29
CA ASP A 73 11.07 6.52 9.22
C ASP A 73 10.63 7.95 9.58
N VAL A 74 10.22 8.71 8.58
CA VAL A 74 9.73 10.09 8.76
C VAL A 74 8.58 10.18 9.77
N LEU A 75 7.66 9.23 9.76
CA LEU A 75 6.53 9.19 10.69
C LEU A 75 6.93 8.58 12.04
N ALA A 76 7.75 7.53 12.04
CA ALA A 76 8.22 6.89 13.26
C ALA A 76 9.04 7.87 14.14
N GLU A 77 9.94 8.66 13.53
CA GLU A 77 10.70 9.72 14.21
C GLU A 77 9.83 10.82 14.82
N ARG A 78 8.60 11.00 14.30
CA ARG A 78 7.59 11.93 14.82
C ARG A 78 6.66 11.31 15.87
N GLY A 79 6.95 10.07 16.30
CA GLY A 79 6.22 9.38 17.34
C GLY A 79 4.96 8.62 16.90
N TYR A 80 4.71 8.51 15.60
CA TYR A 80 3.62 7.68 15.10
C TYR A 80 3.99 6.20 15.22
N LYS A 81 3.16 5.42 15.94
CA LYS A 81 3.46 4.01 16.26
C LYS A 81 2.69 3.00 15.41
N ASN A 82 1.58 3.40 14.80
CA ASN A 82 0.79 2.53 13.94
C ASN A 82 0.75 3.13 12.54
N LEU A 83 1.45 2.50 11.60
CA LEU A 83 1.64 3.00 10.25
C LEU A 83 0.95 2.07 9.25
N ILE A 84 0.16 2.64 8.36
CA ILE A 84 -0.38 1.92 7.19
C ILE A 84 0.40 2.38 5.96
N VAL A 85 1.13 1.45 5.37
CA VAL A 85 1.88 1.68 4.14
C VAL A 85 1.05 1.20 2.95
N ILE A 86 0.73 2.10 2.05
CA ILE A 86 0.05 1.78 0.79
C ILE A 86 1.07 1.90 -0.34
N ARG A 87 1.39 0.77 -0.99
CA ARG A 87 2.36 0.74 -2.09
C ARG A 87 1.67 0.56 -3.42
N ILE A 88 2.12 1.33 -4.40
CA ILE A 88 1.72 1.19 -5.79
C ILE A 88 2.98 0.80 -6.56
N TYR A 89 3.15 -0.51 -6.83
CA TYR A 89 4.27 -0.97 -7.64
C TYR A 89 4.05 -0.61 -9.10
N GLY A 90 4.98 0.19 -9.64
CA GLY A 90 5.11 0.44 -11.07
C GLY A 90 6.44 -0.11 -11.59
N ILE A 91 6.67 -0.03 -12.89
CA ILE A 91 7.99 -0.27 -13.46
C ILE A 91 8.86 0.94 -13.08
N GLY A 92 9.83 0.73 -12.21
CA GLY A 92 10.73 1.78 -11.74
C GLY A 92 11.64 1.26 -10.63
N VAL A 93 12.50 2.13 -10.14
CA VAL A 93 13.40 1.82 -9.02
C VAL A 93 12.60 1.85 -7.73
N ASP A 94 12.47 0.70 -7.10
CA ASP A 94 11.82 0.58 -5.78
C ASP A 94 12.87 0.83 -4.69
N THR A 95 13.06 2.09 -4.35
CA THR A 95 13.98 2.53 -3.30
C THR A 95 13.24 2.57 -1.96
N GLU A 96 13.15 1.44 -1.29
CA GLU A 96 12.77 1.42 0.11
C GLU A 96 14.03 1.51 0.96
N ARG A 97 14.16 2.57 1.74
CA ARG A 97 15.25 2.69 2.71
C ARG A 97 15.01 1.64 3.80
N ARG A 98 15.97 0.73 3.99
CA ARG A 98 15.95 -0.19 5.13
C ARG A 98 16.32 0.61 6.38
N THR A 99 15.32 1.09 7.08
CA THR A 99 15.48 1.76 8.36
C THR A 99 15.04 0.80 9.46
N GLU A 100 15.89 0.62 10.45
CA GLU A 100 15.49 -0.08 11.67
C GLU A 100 14.48 0.81 12.40
N LEU A 101 13.25 0.35 12.48
CA LEU A 101 12.20 1.03 13.20
C LEU A 101 12.23 0.62 14.69
N PRO A 102 11.82 1.49 15.62
CA PRO A 102 11.62 1.13 17.00
C PRO A 102 10.70 -0.09 17.16
N GLU A 103 10.95 -0.95 18.15
CA GLU A 103 10.18 -2.19 18.37
C GLU A 103 8.68 -1.95 18.63
N ASP A 104 8.31 -0.76 19.09
CA ASP A 104 6.93 -0.36 19.36
C ASP A 104 6.20 0.23 18.15
N VAL A 105 6.82 0.24 16.96
CA VAL A 105 6.22 0.71 15.72
C VAL A 105 5.65 -0.47 14.92
N ASN A 106 4.34 -0.45 14.74
CA ASN A 106 3.62 -1.43 13.93
C ASN A 106 3.43 -0.92 12.50
N VAL A 107 3.85 -1.71 11.52
CA VAL A 107 3.72 -1.35 10.10
C VAL A 107 2.81 -2.34 9.39
N TYR A 108 1.67 -1.86 8.92
CA TYR A 108 0.69 -2.62 8.14
C TYR A 108 0.87 -2.29 6.66
N ARG A 109 1.13 -3.30 5.81
CA ARG A 109 1.44 -3.08 4.39
C ARG A 109 0.30 -3.54 3.49
N ILE A 110 -0.22 -2.61 2.68
CA ILE A 110 -1.15 -2.88 1.57
C ILE A 110 -0.34 -2.74 0.29
N ALA A 111 -0.13 -3.86 -0.40
CA ALA A 111 0.63 -3.90 -1.63
C ALA A 111 -0.09 -4.76 -2.68
N PRO A 112 -0.06 -4.37 -3.96
CA PRO A 112 -0.72 -5.13 -5.02
C PRO A 112 0.00 -6.47 -5.24
N ARG A 113 -0.77 -7.54 -5.38
CA ARG A 113 -0.27 -8.89 -5.68
C ARG A 113 -0.03 -9.15 -7.16
N ARG A 114 -0.38 -8.18 -8.00
CA ARG A 114 -0.23 -8.25 -9.47
C ARG A 114 0.44 -6.99 -9.96
N ASN A 115 1.12 -7.10 -11.07
CA ASN A 115 1.66 -5.95 -11.78
C ASN A 115 0.51 -5.02 -12.19
N LEU A 116 0.58 -3.75 -11.81
CA LEU A 116 -0.40 -2.72 -12.13
C LEU A 116 -0.15 -2.08 -13.52
N GLY A 117 0.98 -2.38 -14.15
CA GLY A 117 1.40 -1.82 -15.43
C GLY A 117 2.40 -0.68 -15.29
N GLY A 118 2.71 0.00 -16.40
CA GLY A 118 3.64 1.12 -16.43
C GLY A 118 3.09 2.38 -15.75
N ILE A 119 3.97 3.20 -15.22
CA ILE A 119 3.64 4.44 -14.47
C ILE A 119 2.85 5.43 -15.34
N LEU A 120 3.14 5.49 -16.65
CA LEU A 120 2.50 6.42 -17.59
C LEU A 120 1.42 5.76 -18.47
N GLU A 121 0.94 4.58 -18.10
CA GLU A 121 -0.13 3.89 -18.82
C GLU A 121 -1.50 4.26 -18.25
N PHE A 122 -2.19 5.19 -18.92
CA PHE A 122 -3.50 5.71 -18.49
C PHE A 122 -4.66 5.04 -19.28
N GLU A 123 -4.81 3.72 -19.16
CA GLU A 123 -5.92 2.99 -19.76
C GLU A 123 -7.10 2.87 -18.78
N LYS A 124 -8.29 3.34 -19.17
CA LYS A 124 -9.49 3.36 -18.32
C LYS A 124 -9.86 1.97 -17.75
N LYS A 125 -9.77 0.91 -18.58
CA LYS A 125 -10.11 -0.46 -18.17
C LYS A 125 -9.12 -0.99 -17.14
N ARG A 126 -7.82 -0.74 -17.35
CA ARG A 126 -6.75 -1.10 -16.40
C ARG A 126 -6.91 -0.35 -15.09
N THR A 127 -7.11 0.96 -15.15
CA THR A 127 -7.30 1.79 -13.95
C THR A 127 -8.44 1.26 -13.09
N ARG A 128 -9.59 0.94 -13.67
CA ARG A 128 -10.72 0.35 -12.94
C ARG A 128 -10.38 -1.00 -12.29
N ARG A 129 -9.66 -1.88 -13.01
CA ARG A 129 -9.19 -3.16 -12.44
C ARG A 129 -8.23 -2.94 -11.29
N SER A 130 -7.29 -2.01 -11.42
CA SER A 130 -6.32 -1.69 -10.37
C SER A 130 -7.00 -1.12 -9.14
N MET A 131 -8.00 -0.25 -9.30
CA MET A 131 -8.81 0.26 -8.18
C MET A 131 -9.57 -0.87 -7.47
N THR A 132 -10.20 -1.79 -8.23
CA THR A 132 -10.88 -2.96 -7.66
C THR A 132 -9.91 -3.87 -6.90
N LEU A 133 -8.71 -4.09 -7.46
CA LEU A 133 -7.67 -4.88 -6.81
C LEU A 133 -7.24 -4.23 -5.49
N GLY A 134 -6.92 -2.94 -5.50
CA GLY A 134 -6.53 -2.20 -4.29
C GLY A 134 -7.61 -2.23 -3.21
N TYR A 135 -8.89 -2.11 -3.58
CA TYR A 135 -10.00 -2.25 -2.65
C TYR A 135 -10.00 -3.60 -1.94
N PHE A 136 -9.82 -4.70 -2.68
CA PHE A 136 -9.80 -6.03 -2.10
C PHE A 136 -8.51 -6.33 -1.33
N ASP A 137 -7.36 -5.80 -1.76
CA ASP A 137 -6.10 -5.91 -1.00
C ASP A 137 -6.20 -5.20 0.35
N ALA A 138 -6.82 -4.02 0.38
CA ALA A 138 -7.11 -3.29 1.62
C ALA A 138 -8.10 -4.07 2.52
N LYS A 139 -9.21 -4.59 1.96
CA LYS A 139 -10.16 -5.41 2.72
C LYS A 139 -9.50 -6.65 3.31
N ARG A 140 -8.61 -7.29 2.60
CA ARG A 140 -7.88 -8.45 3.10
C ARG A 140 -7.09 -8.13 4.35
N LEU A 141 -6.38 -7.00 4.37
CA LEU A 141 -5.63 -6.57 5.55
C LEU A 141 -6.57 -6.19 6.70
N LEU A 142 -7.56 -5.33 6.42
CA LEU A 142 -8.42 -4.73 7.45
C LEU A 142 -9.40 -5.72 8.07
N TYR A 143 -9.85 -6.72 7.31
CA TYR A 143 -10.83 -7.71 7.76
C TYR A 143 -10.27 -9.13 7.89
N GLY A 144 -8.96 -9.31 7.75
CA GLY A 144 -8.33 -10.62 7.88
C GLY A 144 -8.83 -11.65 6.87
N LEU A 145 -9.13 -11.23 5.62
CA LEU A 145 -9.63 -12.15 4.61
C LEU A 145 -8.54 -13.13 4.19
N ALA A 146 -8.91 -14.41 4.08
CA ALA A 146 -8.07 -15.48 3.57
C ALA A 146 -8.15 -15.58 2.03
N GLY A 147 -7.22 -16.34 1.44
CA GLY A 147 -7.19 -16.66 0.02
C GLY A 147 -6.12 -15.93 -0.78
N ARG A 148 -5.84 -16.44 -1.99
CA ARG A 148 -4.83 -15.90 -2.91
C ARG A 148 -5.42 -15.31 -4.20
N LYS A 149 -6.38 -16.02 -4.81
CA LYS A 149 -7.07 -15.59 -6.03
C LYS A 149 -8.41 -14.93 -5.72
N TYR A 150 -9.09 -15.45 -4.73
CA TYR A 150 -10.36 -14.94 -4.22
C TYR A 150 -10.18 -14.68 -2.73
N TYR A 151 -10.82 -13.64 -2.23
CA TYR A 151 -10.78 -13.29 -0.82
C TYR A 151 -12.09 -13.67 -0.16
N PHE A 152 -12.01 -14.39 0.94
CA PHE A 152 -13.19 -14.84 1.67
C PHE A 152 -12.93 -14.78 3.18
N TYR A 153 -14.00 -14.62 3.91
CA TYR A 153 -13.97 -14.63 5.36
C TYR A 153 -14.02 -16.07 5.84
N LEU A 154 -13.09 -16.44 6.70
CA LEU A 154 -13.06 -17.73 7.38
C LEU A 154 -13.40 -17.51 8.86
N PRO A 155 -14.64 -17.83 9.30
CA PRO A 155 -15.03 -17.70 10.70
C PRO A 155 -14.34 -18.70 11.63
N HIS A 156 -13.77 -19.76 11.07
CA HIS A 156 -13.05 -20.80 11.81
C HIS A 156 -11.64 -20.99 11.28
N THR A 157 -10.81 -21.72 12.01
CA THR A 157 -9.44 -22.05 11.63
C THR A 157 -9.39 -22.99 10.41
N GLU A 158 -8.28 -22.99 9.71
CA GLU A 158 -8.03 -23.92 8.60
C GLU A 158 -8.15 -25.38 9.04
N ALA A 159 -7.66 -25.68 10.25
CA ALA A 159 -7.79 -27.02 10.85
C ALA A 159 -9.25 -27.45 11.05
N TYR A 160 -10.14 -26.54 11.43
CA TYR A 160 -11.58 -26.82 11.54
C TYR A 160 -12.17 -27.26 10.20
N TYR A 161 -11.88 -26.52 9.13
CA TYR A 161 -12.40 -26.86 7.79
C TYR A 161 -11.80 -28.15 7.25
N PHE A 162 -10.51 -28.40 7.51
CA PHE A 162 -9.86 -29.63 7.14
C PHE A 162 -10.50 -30.83 7.84
N ASN A 163 -10.70 -30.78 9.15
CA ASN A 163 -11.33 -31.85 9.92
C ASN A 163 -12.76 -32.11 9.45
N ARG A 164 -13.53 -31.06 9.17
CA ARG A 164 -14.87 -31.19 8.64
C ARG A 164 -14.86 -31.88 7.27
N LEU A 165 -13.99 -31.49 6.36
CA LEU A 165 -13.82 -32.14 5.06
C LEU A 165 -13.47 -33.63 5.22
N MET A 166 -12.55 -33.97 6.11
CA MET A 166 -12.16 -35.36 6.36
C MET A 166 -13.33 -36.20 6.90
N THR A 167 -14.15 -35.62 7.75
CA THR A 167 -15.36 -36.27 8.26
C THR A 167 -16.36 -36.58 7.14
N GLU A 168 -16.62 -35.58 6.26
CA GLU A 168 -17.52 -35.75 5.11
C GLU A 168 -17.00 -36.83 4.12
N ILE A 169 -15.69 -36.85 3.88
CA ILE A 169 -15.05 -37.88 3.04
C ILE A 169 -15.24 -39.28 3.66
N GLN A 170 -15.10 -39.44 4.97
CA GLN A 170 -15.30 -40.71 5.65
C GLN A 170 -16.76 -41.19 5.56
N ILE A 171 -17.72 -40.30 5.76
CA ILE A 171 -19.15 -40.59 5.61
C ILE A 171 -19.45 -41.04 4.18
N PHE A 172 -18.94 -40.30 3.18
CA PHE A 172 -19.16 -40.64 1.78
C PHE A 172 -18.52 -42.01 1.40
N ARG A 173 -17.33 -42.28 1.91
CA ARG A 173 -16.65 -43.56 1.69
C ARG A 173 -17.47 -44.73 2.27
N HIS A 174 -17.99 -44.55 3.49
CA HIS A 174 -18.84 -45.57 4.12
C HIS A 174 -20.13 -45.82 3.34
N TYR A 175 -20.77 -44.76 2.89
CA TYR A 175 -21.95 -44.81 2.03
C TYR A 175 -21.68 -45.59 0.73
N LEU A 176 -20.61 -45.31 0.04
CA LEU A 176 -20.19 -46.02 -1.21
C LEU A 176 -19.93 -47.52 -0.94
N SER A 177 -19.23 -47.85 0.14
CA SER A 177 -18.94 -49.27 0.48
C SER A 177 -20.25 -50.05 0.70
N ALA A 178 -21.18 -49.47 1.45
CA ALA A 178 -22.47 -50.13 1.73
C ALA A 178 -23.34 -50.34 0.46
N HIS A 179 -23.29 -49.41 -0.49
CA HIS A 179 -24.03 -49.54 -1.77
C HIS A 179 -23.38 -50.46 -2.79
N LEU A 180 -22.06 -50.56 -2.78
CA LEU A 180 -21.32 -51.53 -3.65
C LEU A 180 -21.51 -52.96 -3.19
N GLU A 181 -21.60 -53.23 -1.88
CA GLU A 181 -21.91 -54.54 -1.34
C GLU A 181 -23.33 -55.00 -1.69
N GLN A 182 -24.29 -54.08 -1.76
CA GLN A 182 -25.69 -54.38 -2.17
C GLN A 182 -25.87 -54.59 -3.69
N ALA A 183 -24.99 -54.05 -4.50
CA ALA A 183 -25.04 -54.19 -5.98
C ALA A 183 -24.27 -55.41 -6.51
N GLY A 184 -23.46 -56.08 -5.67
CA GLY A 184 -22.61 -57.23 -6.06
C GLY A 184 -23.16 -58.58 -5.58
N GLY A 185 -24.28 -58.63 -4.91
CA GLY A 185 -25.01 -59.87 -4.52
C GLY A 185 -26.29 -60.03 -5.34
#